data_45fd87d5c9b7d783a86ffd75b68d1b70
#
_entry.id   45fd87d5c9b7d783a86ffd75b68d1b70
#
_cell.length_a   1.000
_cell.length_b   1.000
_cell.length_c   1.000
_cell.angle_alpha   90.00
_cell.angle_beta   90.00
_cell.angle_gamma   90.00
#
_symmetry.space_group_name_H-M   'P 1'
#
loop_
_entity.id
_entity.type
_entity.pdbx_description
1 polymer ?
#
loop_
_entity_poly.entity_id
_entity_poly.type
_entity_poly.pdbx_seq_one_letter_code
_entity_poly.pdbx_strand_id
1 'polypeptide(L)'
;YISGSDDITSALNIMKNIFSTNGINLDIEDTETLESKYSQVSSNFNNSTTSEMVSKGDEDKVNLFFITDYTDAAYLGNAAGIPGSQGLKGSHNGVLINLSAHKTGGSLNNQLLGETAGHEMGHFLGLFHPSESGGTLFDPIADTPQCPLSQNSNNDSKLTAEECGQQYGADNLMFWDSWENGNQDNLTKGQIYVLKRALIAK
;
A
#
# COMPACT_ATOMS: atom_id res chain seq x y z
N TYR A 1 11.72 -7.94 2.09
CA TYR A 1 11.77 -8.73 3.34
C TYR A 1 10.47 -9.53 3.47
N ILE A 2 10.54 -10.80 3.81
CA ILE A 2 9.37 -11.68 3.95
C ILE A 2 9.49 -12.57 5.19
N SER A 3 8.36 -12.76 5.90
CA SER A 3 8.22 -13.77 6.95
C SER A 3 7.48 -14.99 6.40
N GLY A 4 8.09 -16.17 6.51
CA GLY A 4 7.48 -17.43 6.05
C GLY A 4 7.96 -17.88 4.66
N SER A 5 7.16 -18.75 4.02
CA SER A 5 7.53 -19.45 2.78
C SER A 5 6.57 -19.16 1.62
N ASP A 6 5.70 -18.16 1.73
CA ASP A 6 4.80 -17.78 0.64
C ASP A 6 5.60 -17.19 -0.54
N ASP A 7 5.24 -17.59 -1.76
CA ASP A 7 5.84 -17.02 -2.97
C ASP A 7 5.08 -15.74 -3.37
N ILE A 8 5.74 -14.60 -3.22
CA ILE A 8 5.21 -13.27 -3.53
C ILE A 8 5.63 -12.76 -4.92
N THR A 9 6.35 -13.57 -5.69
CA THR A 9 6.91 -13.15 -7.00
C THR A 9 5.84 -12.61 -7.94
N SER A 10 4.68 -13.28 -8.02
CA SER A 10 3.57 -12.83 -8.86
C SER A 10 3.02 -11.48 -8.42
N ALA A 11 2.84 -11.26 -7.12
CA ALA A 11 2.36 -10.00 -6.58
C ALA A 11 3.35 -8.84 -6.82
N LEU A 12 4.65 -9.07 -6.64
CA LEU A 12 5.69 -8.08 -6.93
C LEU A 12 5.72 -7.72 -8.43
N ASN A 13 5.48 -8.69 -9.32
CA ASN A 13 5.38 -8.41 -10.75
C ASN A 13 4.13 -7.58 -11.09
N ILE A 14 3.00 -7.81 -10.42
CA ILE A 14 1.79 -6.99 -10.58
C ILE A 14 2.08 -5.56 -10.12
N MET A 15 2.62 -5.36 -8.92
CA MET A 15 3.04 -4.05 -8.43
C MET A 15 3.97 -3.35 -9.42
N LYS A 16 5.03 -4.03 -9.88
CA LYS A 16 5.99 -3.50 -10.87
C LYS A 16 5.29 -3.06 -12.15
N ASN A 17 4.33 -3.87 -12.63
CA ASN A 17 3.57 -3.57 -13.84
C ASN A 17 2.68 -2.32 -13.68
N ILE A 18 2.00 -2.15 -12.53
CA ILE A 18 1.22 -0.95 -12.20
C ILE A 18 2.07 0.31 -12.35
N PHE A 19 3.27 0.33 -11.80
CA PHE A 19 4.15 1.48 -11.88
C PHE A 19 4.75 1.68 -13.29
N SER A 20 5.14 0.60 -13.97
CA SER A 20 5.76 0.69 -15.29
C SER A 20 4.80 1.19 -16.36
N THR A 21 3.51 0.83 -16.31
CA THR A 21 2.48 1.35 -17.21
C THR A 21 2.27 2.86 -17.04
N ASN A 22 2.63 3.39 -15.86
CA ASN A 22 2.60 4.81 -15.54
C ASN A 22 3.96 5.52 -15.73
N GLY A 23 4.91 4.84 -16.39
CA GLY A 23 6.23 5.40 -16.71
C GLY A 23 7.13 5.60 -15.49
N ILE A 24 6.97 4.73 -14.47
CA ILE A 24 7.83 4.63 -13.29
C ILE A 24 8.40 3.21 -13.26
N ASN A 25 9.70 3.09 -13.42
CA ASN A 25 10.37 1.79 -13.37
C ASN A 25 10.77 1.49 -11.93
N LEU A 26 10.36 0.33 -11.43
CA LEU A 26 10.80 -0.20 -10.16
C LEU A 26 11.91 -1.21 -10.38
N ASP A 27 13.04 -1.00 -9.74
CA ASP A 27 14.09 -2.00 -9.60
C ASP A 27 13.84 -2.78 -8.30
N ILE A 28 13.47 -4.04 -8.43
CA ILE A 28 13.15 -4.91 -7.29
C ILE A 28 14.37 -5.77 -7.02
N GLU A 29 14.95 -5.57 -5.86
CA GLU A 29 16.06 -6.39 -5.39
C GLU A 29 15.59 -7.73 -4.82
N ASP A 30 16.55 -8.59 -4.45
CA ASP A 30 16.28 -9.90 -3.90
C ASP A 30 15.49 -9.82 -2.59
N THR A 31 14.64 -10.82 -2.37
CA THR A 31 13.84 -10.94 -1.16
C THR A 31 14.67 -11.58 -0.03
N GLU A 32 14.78 -10.88 1.08
CA GLU A 32 15.41 -11.40 2.29
C GLU A 32 14.39 -12.03 3.23
N THR A 33 14.77 -13.15 3.87
CA THR A 33 13.91 -13.82 4.85
C THR A 33 14.06 -13.19 6.23
N LEU A 34 12.92 -12.84 6.84
CA LEU A 34 12.87 -12.34 8.21
C LEU A 34 12.95 -13.47 9.24
N GLU A 35 13.52 -13.17 10.40
CA GLU A 35 13.46 -14.04 11.57
C GLU A 35 12.00 -14.29 11.98
N SER A 36 11.70 -15.50 12.47
CA SER A 36 10.32 -15.91 12.81
C SER A 36 9.64 -15.02 13.87
N LYS A 37 10.41 -14.33 14.71
CA LYS A 37 9.87 -13.38 15.70
C LYS A 37 9.14 -12.18 15.06
N TYR A 38 9.39 -11.90 13.77
CA TYR A 38 8.75 -10.84 13.01
C TYR A 38 7.56 -11.32 12.16
N SER A 39 7.15 -12.57 12.30
CA SER A 39 6.02 -13.10 11.55
C SER A 39 4.69 -12.41 11.90
N GLN A 40 4.54 -12.02 13.17
CA GLN A 40 3.40 -11.26 13.67
C GLN A 40 3.91 -10.03 14.44
N VAL A 41 3.52 -8.85 14.00
CA VAL A 41 3.96 -7.57 14.58
C VAL A 41 2.79 -6.61 14.76
N SER A 42 2.98 -5.58 15.57
CA SER A 42 2.01 -4.49 15.71
C SER A 42 1.99 -3.61 14.46
N SER A 43 0.82 -3.09 14.11
CA SER A 43 0.68 -2.05 13.07
C SER A 43 1.32 -0.72 13.46
N ASN A 44 1.64 -0.53 14.73
CA ASN A 44 2.29 0.67 15.26
C ASN A 44 3.81 0.59 15.08
N PHE A 45 4.37 1.43 14.23
CA PHE A 45 5.81 1.51 13.97
C PHE A 45 6.66 1.92 15.19
N ASN A 46 6.04 2.46 16.25
CA ASN A 46 6.71 2.72 17.53
C ASN A 46 6.73 1.49 18.47
N ASN A 47 6.06 0.39 18.11
CA ASN A 47 6.20 -0.87 18.84
C ASN A 47 7.64 -1.38 18.72
N SER A 48 8.22 -1.89 19.80
CA SER A 48 9.64 -2.28 19.83
C SER A 48 10.00 -3.35 18.79
N THR A 49 9.15 -4.37 18.60
CA THR A 49 9.40 -5.45 17.64
C THR A 49 9.26 -4.95 16.21
N THR A 50 8.22 -4.15 15.92
CA THR A 50 8.00 -3.55 14.61
C THR A 50 9.13 -2.59 14.26
N SER A 51 9.50 -1.71 15.18
CA SER A 51 10.61 -0.76 15.04
C SER A 51 11.95 -1.47 14.77
N GLU A 52 12.24 -2.54 15.52
CA GLU A 52 13.45 -3.35 15.30
C GLU A 52 13.46 -3.98 13.90
N MET A 53 12.34 -4.55 13.46
CA MET A 53 12.20 -5.17 12.15
C MET A 53 12.43 -4.14 11.03
N VAL A 54 11.70 -3.03 11.06
CA VAL A 54 11.74 -2.02 10.00
C VAL A 54 13.12 -1.35 9.93
N SER A 55 13.83 -1.23 11.06
CA SER A 55 15.20 -0.70 11.11
C SER A 55 16.24 -1.58 10.41
N LYS A 56 15.89 -2.80 9.97
CA LYS A 56 16.76 -3.65 9.14
C LYS A 56 16.80 -3.21 7.68
N GLY A 57 15.82 -2.44 7.24
CA GLY A 57 15.74 -1.96 5.86
C GLY A 57 16.87 -1.01 5.47
N ASP A 58 17.08 -0.88 4.18
CA ASP A 58 18.10 0.00 3.60
C ASP A 58 17.63 1.45 3.53
N GLU A 59 18.55 2.40 3.71
CA GLU A 59 18.21 3.82 3.81
C GLU A 59 17.81 4.48 2.48
N ASP A 60 18.32 3.98 1.36
CA ASP A 60 18.13 4.56 0.01
C ASP A 60 17.11 3.80 -0.85
N LYS A 61 16.25 2.98 -0.21
CA LYS A 61 15.25 2.13 -0.86
C LYS A 61 13.87 2.28 -0.21
N VAL A 62 12.83 1.89 -0.93
CA VAL A 62 11.54 1.56 -0.32
C VAL A 62 11.60 0.14 0.22
N ASN A 63 11.44 -0.02 1.52
CA ASN A 63 11.51 -1.32 2.17
C ASN A 63 10.09 -1.89 2.35
N LEU A 64 9.81 -3.02 1.69
CA LEU A 64 8.54 -3.74 1.83
C LEU A 64 8.75 -4.92 2.79
N PHE A 65 7.96 -4.98 3.85
CA PHE A 65 7.98 -6.02 4.86
C PHE A 65 6.69 -6.84 4.77
N PHE A 66 6.77 -8.03 4.20
CA PHE A 66 5.66 -8.98 4.12
C PHE A 66 5.63 -9.80 5.40
N ILE A 67 4.68 -9.51 6.27
CA ILE A 67 4.46 -10.18 7.55
C ILE A 67 3.33 -11.20 7.43
N THR A 68 3.30 -12.20 8.32
CA THR A 68 2.20 -13.17 8.33
C THR A 68 0.89 -12.50 8.75
N ASP A 69 0.91 -11.70 9.82
CA ASP A 69 -0.28 -11.00 10.32
C ASP A 69 0.07 -9.85 11.25
N TYR A 70 -0.88 -8.95 11.49
CA TYR A 70 -0.81 -7.98 12.57
C TYR A 70 -1.31 -8.57 13.89
N THR A 71 -0.77 -8.07 15.01
CA THR A 71 -1.23 -8.45 16.36
C THR A 71 -2.38 -7.59 16.89
N ASP A 72 -2.65 -6.45 16.26
CA ASP A 72 -3.53 -5.38 16.79
C ASP A 72 -4.44 -4.72 15.74
N ALA A 73 -4.39 -5.14 14.49
CA ALA A 73 -5.17 -4.55 13.41
C ALA A 73 -5.54 -5.59 12.35
N ALA A 74 -6.57 -5.28 11.56
CA ALA A 74 -7.02 -6.07 10.40
C ALA A 74 -6.74 -5.32 9.09
N TYR A 75 -5.58 -4.66 8.99
CA TYR A 75 -5.20 -3.94 7.77
C TYR A 75 -4.63 -4.89 6.71
N LEU A 76 -4.81 -4.56 5.45
CA LEU A 76 -4.12 -5.19 4.32
C LEU A 76 -2.64 -4.79 4.31
N GLY A 77 -2.36 -3.52 4.54
CA GLY A 77 -1.03 -2.95 4.63
C GLY A 77 -1.00 -1.72 5.52
N ASN A 78 0.17 -1.16 5.73
CA ASN A 78 0.37 0.08 6.47
C ASN A 78 1.73 0.70 6.13
N ALA A 79 1.74 1.97 5.75
CA ALA A 79 2.96 2.74 5.52
C ALA A 79 3.42 3.49 6.79
N ALA A 80 4.72 3.64 6.96
CA ALA A 80 5.31 4.30 8.13
C ALA A 80 5.12 5.83 8.16
N GLY A 81 4.41 6.38 7.18
CA GLY A 81 4.07 7.81 7.07
C GLY A 81 3.73 8.21 5.65
N ILE A 82 3.16 9.42 5.49
CA ILE A 82 2.81 10.02 4.20
C ILE A 82 3.42 11.44 4.12
N PRO A 83 4.61 11.61 3.52
CA PRO A 83 5.54 10.55 3.11
C PRO A 83 6.19 9.86 4.30
N GLY A 84 6.73 8.66 4.06
CA GLY A 84 7.59 7.97 5.01
C GLY A 84 8.99 8.60 5.11
N SER A 85 9.83 8.05 5.99
CA SER A 85 11.21 8.56 6.25
C SER A 85 12.19 8.15 5.15
N GLN A 86 11.96 8.65 3.92
CA GLN A 86 12.79 8.36 2.76
C GLN A 86 14.24 8.85 2.95
N GLY A 87 15.21 8.04 2.55
CA GLY A 87 16.64 8.40 2.64
C GLY A 87 17.20 8.33 4.05
N LEU A 88 16.49 7.78 5.01
CA LEU A 88 16.93 7.63 6.40
C LEU A 88 16.74 6.18 6.85
N LYS A 89 17.77 5.59 7.44
CA LYS A 89 17.66 4.29 8.10
C LYS A 89 16.93 4.45 9.43
N GLY A 90 15.97 3.56 9.71
CA GLY A 90 15.26 3.60 11.00
C GLY A 90 13.86 2.97 10.95
N SER A 91 13.16 3.07 12.07
CA SER A 91 11.86 2.42 12.30
C SER A 91 10.69 2.96 11.46
N HIS A 92 10.89 4.05 10.73
CA HIS A 92 9.88 4.66 9.88
C HIS A 92 10.30 4.66 8.39
N ASN A 93 11.22 3.76 8.00
CA ASN A 93 11.67 3.58 6.63
C ASN A 93 11.14 2.27 6.04
N GLY A 94 9.84 2.17 5.86
CA GLY A 94 9.25 0.99 5.24
C GLY A 94 7.73 0.94 5.26
N VAL A 95 7.21 -0.09 4.65
CA VAL A 95 5.78 -0.43 4.63
C VAL A 95 5.59 -1.88 5.06
N LEU A 96 4.48 -2.17 5.73
CA LEU A 96 4.09 -3.49 6.19
C LEU A 96 2.95 -4.02 5.34
N ILE A 97 3.03 -5.28 4.90
CA ILE A 97 2.00 -5.95 4.10
C ILE A 97 1.60 -7.25 4.79
N ASN A 98 0.31 -7.42 5.06
CA ASN A 98 -0.27 -8.56 5.78
C ASN A 98 -0.59 -9.72 4.83
N LEU A 99 0.20 -10.79 4.86
CA LEU A 99 -0.02 -11.95 3.98
C LEU A 99 -1.32 -12.71 4.29
N SER A 100 -1.71 -12.81 5.57
CA SER A 100 -2.92 -13.55 5.97
C SER A 100 -4.18 -12.88 5.43
N ALA A 101 -4.23 -11.55 5.43
CA ALA A 101 -5.36 -10.77 4.91
C ALA A 101 -5.53 -10.91 3.38
N HIS A 102 -4.49 -11.37 2.68
CA HIS A 102 -4.50 -11.60 1.23
C HIS A 102 -4.73 -13.06 0.85
N LYS A 103 -5.16 -13.93 1.79
CA LYS A 103 -5.40 -15.35 1.51
C LYS A 103 -6.88 -15.67 1.38
N THR A 104 -7.24 -16.40 0.33
CA THR A 104 -8.56 -16.98 0.12
C THR A 104 -8.40 -18.48 -0.05
N GLY A 105 -9.04 -19.29 0.82
CA GLY A 105 -8.87 -20.74 0.79
C GLY A 105 -7.44 -21.24 0.99
N GLY A 106 -6.60 -20.46 1.68
CA GLY A 106 -5.18 -20.76 1.93
C GLY A 106 -4.22 -20.35 0.83
N SER A 107 -4.70 -19.85 -0.30
CA SER A 107 -3.87 -19.33 -1.41
C SER A 107 -3.84 -17.82 -1.43
N LEU A 108 -2.69 -17.23 -1.77
CA LEU A 108 -2.55 -15.79 -1.94
C LEU A 108 -3.38 -15.27 -3.13
N ASN A 109 -4.14 -14.21 -2.92
CA ASN A 109 -4.66 -13.37 -3.98
C ASN A 109 -3.54 -12.42 -4.42
N ASN A 110 -2.78 -12.83 -5.43
CA ASN A 110 -1.61 -12.07 -5.90
C ASN A 110 -1.99 -10.71 -6.49
N GLN A 111 -3.20 -10.56 -7.08
CA GLN A 111 -3.67 -9.29 -7.61
C GLN A 111 -3.84 -8.29 -6.47
N LEU A 112 -4.65 -8.62 -5.48
CA LEU A 112 -4.87 -7.77 -4.30
C LEU A 112 -3.56 -7.49 -3.55
N LEU A 113 -2.69 -8.50 -3.39
CA LEU A 113 -1.41 -8.34 -2.70
C LEU A 113 -0.48 -7.36 -3.44
N GLY A 114 -0.44 -7.42 -4.77
CA GLY A 114 0.36 -6.52 -5.60
C GLY A 114 -0.18 -5.08 -5.59
N GLU A 115 -1.50 -4.92 -5.64
CA GLU A 115 -2.19 -3.63 -5.52
C GLU A 115 -1.94 -3.02 -4.13
N THR A 116 -2.10 -3.80 -3.05
CA THR A 116 -1.81 -3.32 -1.68
C THR A 116 -0.35 -2.90 -1.52
N ALA A 117 0.59 -3.70 -2.02
CA ALA A 117 2.02 -3.33 -1.95
C ALA A 117 2.31 -2.02 -2.71
N GLY A 118 1.67 -1.82 -3.87
CA GLY A 118 1.75 -0.57 -4.62
C GLY A 118 1.09 0.61 -3.91
N HIS A 119 -0.07 0.40 -3.29
CA HIS A 119 -0.80 1.38 -2.51
C HIS A 119 0.02 1.89 -1.31
N GLU A 120 0.52 0.99 -0.49
CA GLU A 120 1.33 1.36 0.67
C GLU A 120 2.66 2.02 0.27
N MET A 121 3.26 1.57 -0.83
CA MET A 121 4.41 2.27 -1.41
C MET A 121 4.02 3.68 -1.87
N GLY A 122 2.84 3.86 -2.46
CA GLY A 122 2.30 5.17 -2.83
C GLY A 122 2.20 6.11 -1.63
N HIS A 123 1.68 5.64 -0.50
CA HIS A 123 1.66 6.39 0.76
C HIS A 123 3.07 6.76 1.22
N PHE A 124 3.96 5.79 1.25
CA PHE A 124 5.35 6.02 1.66
C PHE A 124 6.05 7.07 0.78
N LEU A 125 5.69 7.15 -0.50
CA LEU A 125 6.21 8.13 -1.47
C LEU A 125 5.45 9.48 -1.47
N GLY A 126 4.38 9.62 -0.66
CA GLY A 126 3.70 10.89 -0.42
C GLY A 126 2.31 11.06 -1.01
N LEU A 127 1.68 9.97 -1.48
CA LEU A 127 0.29 10.01 -1.94
C LEU A 127 -0.69 9.79 -0.78
N PHE A 128 -1.78 10.55 -0.78
CA PHE A 128 -2.95 10.35 0.07
C PHE A 128 -4.04 9.60 -0.68
N HIS A 129 -5.07 9.14 0.02
CA HIS A 129 -6.27 8.62 -0.63
C HIS A 129 -6.98 9.74 -1.41
N PRO A 130 -7.42 9.51 -2.67
CA PRO A 130 -8.23 10.48 -3.40
C PRO A 130 -9.49 10.88 -2.64
N SER A 131 -10.06 9.93 -1.91
CA SER A 131 -11.19 10.13 -1.00
C SER A 131 -11.01 9.25 0.22
N GLU A 132 -11.24 9.82 1.40
CA GLU A 132 -11.32 9.05 2.64
C GLU A 132 -12.69 8.37 2.78
N SER A 133 -12.78 7.35 3.62
CA SER A 133 -13.99 6.52 3.82
C SER A 133 -15.27 7.31 4.11
N GLY A 134 -15.17 8.48 4.69
CA GLY A 134 -16.33 9.35 4.98
C GLY A 134 -16.79 10.24 3.82
N GLY A 135 -16.10 10.24 2.67
CA GLY A 135 -16.46 11.05 1.49
C GLY A 135 -16.50 12.57 1.69
N THR A 136 -15.74 13.07 2.67
CA THR A 136 -15.68 14.50 3.04
C THR A 136 -14.25 15.04 3.04
N LEU A 137 -13.25 14.17 3.03
CA LEU A 137 -11.84 14.51 2.96
C LEU A 137 -11.27 13.91 1.67
N PHE A 138 -10.50 14.73 0.96
CA PHE A 138 -9.93 14.41 -0.34
C PHE A 138 -8.44 14.79 -0.35
N ASP A 139 -7.67 14.13 -1.21
CA ASP A 139 -6.29 14.52 -1.41
C ASP A 139 -6.19 15.92 -2.08
N PRO A 140 -5.03 16.58 -2.01
CA PRO A 140 -4.84 17.91 -2.59
C PRO A 140 -4.54 17.86 -4.11
N ILE A 141 -4.58 16.71 -4.76
CA ILE A 141 -4.22 16.53 -6.17
C ILE A 141 -5.46 16.81 -7.03
N ALA A 142 -5.37 17.80 -7.90
CA ALA A 142 -6.55 18.34 -8.59
C ALA A 142 -7.17 17.41 -9.66
N ASP A 143 -6.43 16.39 -10.13
CA ASP A 143 -6.89 15.47 -11.17
C ASP A 143 -7.27 14.08 -10.65
N THR A 144 -7.26 13.87 -9.33
CA THR A 144 -7.76 12.64 -8.71
C THR A 144 -9.29 12.66 -8.68
N PRO A 145 -9.95 11.55 -9.07
CA PRO A 145 -11.40 11.43 -8.93
C PRO A 145 -11.80 11.43 -7.45
N GLN A 146 -12.86 12.16 -7.13
CA GLN A 146 -13.37 12.28 -5.76
C GLN A 146 -14.69 11.53 -5.60
N CYS A 147 -14.79 10.67 -4.60
CA CYS A 147 -16.03 10.01 -4.23
C CYS A 147 -16.69 10.75 -3.07
N PRO A 148 -17.74 11.55 -3.34
CA PRO A 148 -18.40 12.34 -2.29
C PRO A 148 -19.38 11.46 -1.48
N LEU A 149 -19.66 11.88 -0.25
CA LEU A 149 -20.62 11.19 0.66
C LEU A 149 -21.99 10.92 0.02
N SER A 150 -22.38 11.70 -1.00
CA SER A 150 -23.63 11.45 -1.74
C SER A 150 -23.69 10.13 -2.50
N GLN A 151 -22.57 9.44 -2.66
CA GLN A 151 -22.50 8.08 -3.24
C GLN A 151 -22.78 6.98 -2.20
N ASN A 152 -22.80 7.29 -0.90
CA ASN A 152 -23.14 6.34 0.15
C ASN A 152 -24.61 5.91 0.03
N SER A 153 -24.83 4.75 -0.61
CA SER A 153 -26.17 4.25 -0.95
C SER A 153 -26.85 3.52 0.21
N ASN A 154 -26.06 2.98 1.13
CA ASN A 154 -26.53 2.18 2.26
C ASN A 154 -26.64 2.99 3.57
N ASN A 155 -26.13 4.24 3.60
CA ASN A 155 -26.12 5.15 4.74
C ASN A 155 -25.38 4.60 5.98
N ASP A 156 -24.32 3.83 5.80
CA ASP A 156 -23.55 3.21 6.88
C ASP A 156 -22.37 4.05 7.37
N SER A 157 -22.15 5.21 6.90
CA SER A 157 -21.01 6.09 7.21
C SER A 157 -19.68 5.77 6.53
N LYS A 158 -19.62 4.74 5.67
CA LYS A 158 -18.42 4.39 4.90
C LYS A 158 -18.76 4.33 3.42
N LEU A 159 -17.94 4.95 2.61
CA LEU A 159 -17.99 4.81 1.16
C LEU A 159 -17.13 3.63 0.73
N THR A 160 -17.72 2.66 0.08
CA THR A 160 -17.00 1.53 -0.50
C THR A 160 -16.57 1.79 -1.93
N ALA A 161 -15.62 1.01 -2.43
CA ALA A 161 -15.21 1.05 -3.81
C ALA A 161 -16.38 0.71 -4.76
N GLU A 162 -17.27 -0.21 -4.36
CA GLU A 162 -18.47 -0.59 -5.11
C GLU A 162 -19.48 0.57 -5.25
N GLU A 163 -19.67 1.36 -4.20
CA GLU A 163 -20.57 2.54 -4.22
C GLU A 163 -20.01 3.66 -5.10
N CYS A 164 -18.69 3.83 -5.09
CA CYS A 164 -18.03 4.86 -5.88
C CYS A 164 -17.89 4.48 -7.36
N GLY A 165 -17.55 3.23 -7.65
CA GLY A 165 -17.28 2.77 -9.01
C GLY A 165 -16.12 3.53 -9.68
N GLN A 166 -15.78 3.14 -10.90
CA GLN A 166 -14.67 3.72 -11.65
C GLN A 166 -14.81 5.24 -11.87
N GLN A 167 -16.02 5.75 -12.06
CA GLN A 167 -16.24 7.18 -12.31
C GLN A 167 -15.85 8.09 -11.14
N TYR A 168 -15.81 7.54 -9.92
CA TYR A 168 -15.38 8.22 -8.70
C TYR A 168 -14.08 7.65 -8.14
N GLY A 169 -13.32 6.93 -8.98
CA GLY A 169 -11.94 6.53 -8.70
C GLY A 169 -11.77 5.26 -7.91
N ALA A 170 -12.76 4.35 -7.89
CA ALA A 170 -12.60 3.04 -7.26
C ALA A 170 -11.44 2.23 -7.87
N ASP A 171 -11.08 2.47 -9.13
CA ASP A 171 -9.96 1.86 -9.85
C ASP A 171 -8.61 2.55 -9.61
N ASN A 172 -8.59 3.65 -8.84
CA ASN A 172 -7.34 4.33 -8.49
C ASN A 172 -6.55 3.51 -7.47
N LEU A 173 -5.25 3.34 -7.72
CA LEU A 173 -4.34 2.58 -6.83
C LEU A 173 -4.42 3.08 -5.37
N MET A 174 -4.64 4.38 -5.17
CA MET A 174 -4.69 4.99 -3.86
C MET A 174 -6.10 5.09 -3.26
N PHE A 175 -7.12 4.42 -3.84
CA PHE A 175 -8.43 4.40 -3.22
C PHE A 175 -8.39 3.67 -1.86
N TRP A 176 -9.05 4.19 -0.82
CA TRP A 176 -8.90 3.74 0.56
C TRP A 176 -9.41 2.31 0.84
N ASP A 177 -10.34 1.81 0.01
CA ASP A 177 -11.00 0.51 0.13
C ASP A 177 -10.68 -0.38 -1.06
N SER A 178 -10.56 -1.69 -0.86
CA SER A 178 -10.30 -2.62 -1.96
C SER A 178 -11.53 -2.80 -2.85
N TRP A 179 -11.32 -2.93 -4.15
CA TRP A 179 -12.41 -3.05 -5.13
C TRP A 179 -12.60 -4.50 -5.60
N GLU A 180 -13.66 -5.16 -5.14
CA GLU A 180 -13.94 -6.55 -5.50
C GLU A 180 -14.31 -6.75 -6.98
N ASN A 181 -14.89 -5.73 -7.63
CA ASN A 181 -15.39 -5.80 -9.00
C ASN A 181 -14.38 -5.31 -10.06
N GLY A 182 -13.15 -5.01 -9.68
CA GLY A 182 -12.13 -4.53 -10.61
C GLY A 182 -10.73 -4.51 -10.02
N ASN A 183 -9.79 -3.97 -10.80
CA ASN A 183 -8.42 -3.75 -10.37
C ASN A 183 -8.22 -2.30 -9.94
N GLN A 184 -7.33 -2.08 -8.97
CA GLN A 184 -6.91 -0.76 -8.51
C GLN A 184 -5.47 -0.51 -8.98
N ASP A 185 -5.32 -0.20 -10.26
CA ASP A 185 -4.03 -0.06 -10.94
C ASP A 185 -3.83 1.28 -11.65
N ASN A 186 -4.81 2.19 -11.56
CA ASN A 186 -4.75 3.50 -12.18
C ASN A 186 -4.08 4.54 -11.28
N LEU A 187 -3.23 5.37 -11.88
CA LEU A 187 -2.64 6.58 -11.28
C LEU A 187 -2.90 7.79 -12.17
N THR A 188 -3.26 8.92 -11.56
CA THR A 188 -3.42 10.18 -12.30
C THR A 188 -2.06 10.82 -12.62
N LYS A 189 -2.06 11.80 -13.54
CA LYS A 189 -0.84 12.55 -13.87
C LYS A 189 -0.28 13.29 -12.65
N GLY A 190 -1.16 13.82 -11.80
CA GLY A 190 -0.79 14.50 -10.57
C GLY A 190 -0.14 13.54 -9.58
N GLN A 191 -0.68 12.35 -9.39
CA GLN A 191 -0.09 11.30 -8.56
C GLN A 191 1.29 10.86 -9.09
N ILE A 192 1.40 10.62 -10.40
CA ILE A 192 2.68 10.29 -11.06
C ILE A 192 3.71 11.42 -10.87
N TYR A 193 3.25 12.68 -10.94
CA TYR A 193 4.11 13.83 -10.69
C TYR A 193 4.68 13.84 -9.26
N VAL A 194 3.86 13.51 -8.26
CA VAL A 194 4.31 13.40 -6.85
C VAL A 194 5.31 12.26 -6.71
N LEU A 195 4.99 11.06 -7.19
CA LEU A 195 5.84 9.88 -7.11
C LEU A 195 7.24 10.11 -7.71
N LYS A 196 7.31 10.77 -8.89
CA LYS A 196 8.60 11.08 -9.55
C LYS A 196 9.44 12.14 -8.83
N ARG A 197 8.93 12.76 -7.78
CA ARG A 197 9.63 13.74 -6.95
C ARG A 197 9.95 13.25 -5.54
N ALA A 198 9.57 12.02 -5.22
CA ALA A 198 9.98 11.39 -3.99
C ALA A 198 11.52 11.38 -3.89
N LEU A 199 12.06 11.55 -2.69
CA LEU A 199 13.50 11.73 -2.45
C LEU A 199 14.35 10.57 -3.02
N ILE A 200 13.81 9.36 -3.01
CA ILE A 200 14.46 8.14 -3.51
C ILE A 200 14.12 7.81 -4.97
N ALA A 201 13.29 8.60 -5.65
CA ALA A 201 13.06 8.46 -7.09
C ALA A 201 14.29 8.96 -7.86
N LYS A 202 14.83 8.11 -8.74
CA LYS A 202 16.03 8.40 -9.56
C LYS A 202 15.69 8.36 -11.05
#